data_2948a0a959da11d6e5c5d379f0d25051
#
_entry.id   2948a0a959da11d6e5c5d379f0d25051
#
_cell.length_a   1.000
_cell.length_b   1.000
_cell.length_c   1.000
_cell.angle_alpha   90.00
_cell.angle_beta   90.00
_cell.angle_gamma   90.00
#
_symmetry.space_group_name_H-M   'P 1'
#
loop_
_entity.id
_entity.type
_entity.pdbx_description
1 polymer ?
#
loop_
_entity_poly.entity_id
_entity_poly.type
_entity_poly.pdbx_seq_one_letter_code
_entity_poly.pdbx_strand_id
1 'polypeptide(L)'
;MARHRLNIKTESRIRWKVYVRFGGEYLETGHDYMTRRRVLSLHFKYPDLSTIVYNHLIRNKDKYPKGVKFYVINFDDPMRSNRCNPIHPDFMTDIADAYESAYTILLNLNKTWIQKQGDFFVESPIILLAAIIWFLKIYENGKYCTFPHAIEFLNRNYEDIFPILTSYRELENYLSPFMDAWKGGAQDQLQGQIASAKIPLSRMISPQLYWVMTGNDFTLDINNPEHPKILCVGNNPDRQNIYGAALGLYNSRIVKLINKKNMLKSGVVIDELPTIYFKGLDNLIATARSNKVAVCLGFQDFSQLKRDYGDKEAAVVMNTVGNIFSGQVVGETAKTLSERFGKVLQKRQSISINRQDVSHSFNTQMDSLIPPSKISTLTQGMFVGAVSDNFDERIDQKIFHAEIVVDTKAVAQEEKAYKPIPVLTDIPTKEAMEVAIQDNYDRVKQDVRLIVLKEKARLAQEETGQ
;
A
#
# COMPACT_ATOMS: atom_id res chain seq x y z
N MET A 1 4.76 39.81 2.11
CA MET A 1 4.13 38.49 1.87
C MET A 1 2.74 38.49 2.45
N ALA A 2 1.72 38.47 1.60
CA ALA A 2 0.32 38.45 2.05
C ALA A 2 0.03 37.12 2.75
N ARG A 3 -0.50 37.16 3.97
CA ARG A 3 -1.08 35.99 4.66
C ARG A 3 -2.40 35.67 4.01
N HIS A 4 -2.45 34.70 3.12
CA HIS A 4 -3.72 34.17 2.65
C HIS A 4 -4.25 33.17 3.67
N ARG A 5 -5.43 33.44 4.22
CA ARG A 5 -6.20 32.50 5.02
C ARG A 5 -6.94 31.59 4.05
N LEU A 6 -6.49 30.36 3.95
CA LEU A 6 -7.26 29.29 3.31
C LEU A 6 -8.33 28.82 4.30
N ASN A 7 -9.57 29.23 4.06
CA ASN A 7 -10.73 28.68 4.78
C ASN A 7 -11.05 27.29 4.22
N ILE A 8 -10.37 26.27 4.73
CA ILE A 8 -10.72 24.89 4.42
C ILE A 8 -11.81 24.44 5.39
N LYS A 9 -13.07 24.64 5.01
CA LYS A 9 -14.21 24.00 5.67
C LYS A 9 -14.26 22.56 5.17
N THR A 10 -13.54 21.66 5.83
CA THR A 10 -13.66 20.22 5.59
C THR A 10 -14.53 19.62 6.66
N GLU A 11 -15.58 18.93 6.27
CA GLU A 11 -16.48 18.17 7.14
C GLU A 11 -15.84 16.89 7.69
N SER A 12 -14.59 16.57 7.32
CA SER A 12 -13.83 15.47 7.90
C SER A 12 -12.40 15.93 8.13
N ARG A 13 -11.95 15.81 9.35
CA ARG A 13 -10.62 16.22 9.77
C ARG A 13 -9.74 15.02 9.97
N ILE A 14 -8.69 15.03 9.20
CA ILE A 14 -7.58 14.11 9.34
C ILE A 14 -6.39 14.98 9.73
N ARG A 15 -5.73 14.70 10.86
CA ARG A 15 -4.46 15.35 11.22
C ARG A 15 -3.38 14.75 10.34
N TRP A 16 -2.97 15.46 9.26
CA TRP A 16 -2.03 14.95 8.28
C TRP A 16 -0.75 15.76 8.20
N LYS A 17 0.37 15.05 8.08
CA LYS A 17 1.52 15.51 7.31
C LYS A 17 1.40 14.81 5.94
N VAL A 18 0.89 15.48 4.93
CA VAL A 18 0.47 14.82 3.69
C VAL A 18 1.18 15.37 2.48
N TYR A 19 1.66 14.47 1.63
CA TYR A 19 2.02 14.76 0.26
C TYR A 19 0.93 14.22 -0.66
N VAL A 20 0.28 15.10 -1.41
CA VAL A 20 -0.91 14.76 -2.18
C VAL A 20 -0.71 15.02 -3.67
N ARG A 21 -0.95 14.01 -4.50
CA ARG A 21 -1.26 14.21 -5.91
C ARG A 21 -2.71 13.82 -6.17
N PHE A 22 -3.52 14.79 -6.51
CA PHE A 22 -4.83 14.52 -7.09
C PHE A 22 -4.69 14.49 -8.61
N GLY A 23 -5.08 13.38 -9.23
CA GLY A 23 -5.24 13.31 -10.68
C GLY A 23 -6.40 14.23 -11.12
N GLY A 24 -6.08 15.49 -11.41
CA GLY A 24 -6.90 16.38 -12.20
C GLY A 24 -8.20 16.92 -11.61
N GLU A 25 -8.52 16.71 -10.32
CA GLU A 25 -9.68 17.35 -9.70
C GLU A 25 -9.33 17.86 -8.29
N TYR A 26 -9.70 19.10 -8.01
CA TYR A 26 -9.51 19.81 -6.76
C TYR A 26 -10.22 19.16 -5.58
N LEU A 27 -9.62 19.31 -4.39
CA LEU A 27 -10.37 19.58 -3.17
C LEU A 27 -10.88 21.03 -3.27
N GLU A 28 -11.98 21.25 -3.97
CA GLU A 28 -12.64 22.53 -3.87
C GLU A 28 -13.19 22.74 -2.47
N THR A 29 -12.92 23.91 -1.93
CA THR A 29 -13.54 24.49 -0.74
C THR A 29 -14.98 24.92 -1.01
N GLY A 30 -15.73 24.10 -1.70
CA GLY A 30 -17.11 24.33 -2.04
C GLY A 30 -17.91 23.04 -1.94
N HIS A 31 -18.98 23.09 -1.23
CA HIS A 31 -19.90 22.05 -0.78
C HIS A 31 -20.26 20.88 -1.73
N ASP A 32 -19.76 20.79 -2.95
CA ASP A 32 -20.37 19.90 -3.94
C ASP A 32 -19.48 18.84 -4.61
N TYR A 33 -18.14 18.87 -4.52
CA TYR A 33 -17.30 18.04 -5.39
C TYR A 33 -16.62 16.81 -4.77
N MET A 34 -16.42 16.76 -3.46
CA MET A 34 -15.87 15.56 -2.79
C MET A 34 -16.81 14.35 -2.83
N THR A 35 -18.02 14.54 -3.27
CA THR A 35 -19.15 13.65 -2.99
C THR A 35 -19.69 12.91 -4.19
N ARG A 36 -19.24 13.19 -5.40
CA ARG A 36 -19.77 12.50 -6.57
C ARG A 36 -18.91 11.30 -6.97
N ARG A 37 -19.31 10.10 -6.49
CA ARG A 37 -18.96 8.78 -7.05
C ARG A 37 -17.47 8.37 -6.90
N ARG A 38 -16.87 8.49 -5.71
CA ARG A 38 -15.53 7.99 -5.45
C ARG A 38 -15.55 6.76 -4.55
N VAL A 39 -14.69 5.82 -4.88
CA VAL A 39 -14.43 4.63 -4.09
C VAL A 39 -13.04 4.82 -3.47
N LEU A 40 -12.84 4.44 -2.21
CA LEU A 40 -11.66 4.80 -1.45
C LEU A 40 -10.99 3.55 -0.89
N SER A 41 -9.68 3.43 -1.06
CA SER A 41 -8.83 2.49 -0.36
C SER A 41 -7.93 3.25 0.60
N LEU A 42 -7.93 2.87 1.86
CA LEU A 42 -7.33 3.61 2.96
C LEU A 42 -6.49 2.68 3.84
N HIS A 43 -5.25 3.06 4.11
CA HIS A 43 -4.32 2.31 4.94
C HIS A 43 -3.93 3.13 6.16
N PHE A 44 -4.29 2.67 7.37
CA PHE A 44 -4.18 3.46 8.58
C PHE A 44 -3.83 2.67 9.83
N LYS A 45 -3.43 3.40 10.86
CA LYS A 45 -3.45 2.92 12.24
C LYS A 45 -4.93 2.70 12.64
N TYR A 46 -5.30 1.45 12.86
CA TYR A 46 -6.64 1.08 13.32
C TYR A 46 -6.78 1.40 14.82
N PRO A 47 -7.98 1.81 15.31
CA PRO A 47 -9.24 1.98 14.58
C PRO A 47 -9.55 3.42 14.13
N ASP A 48 -8.72 4.41 14.48
CA ASP A 48 -9.09 5.83 14.45
C ASP A 48 -9.59 6.32 13.08
N LEU A 49 -8.77 6.21 12.07
CA LEU A 49 -9.12 6.71 10.74
C LEU A 49 -10.20 5.85 10.04
N SER A 50 -10.23 4.54 10.30
CA SER A 50 -11.30 3.66 9.81
C SER A 50 -12.66 4.06 10.35
N THR A 51 -12.72 4.47 11.63
CA THR A 51 -13.94 4.96 12.28
C THR A 51 -14.41 6.27 11.67
N ILE A 52 -13.49 7.19 11.35
CA ILE A 52 -13.82 8.44 10.65
C ILE A 52 -14.45 8.15 9.29
N VAL A 53 -13.82 7.28 8.50
CA VAL A 53 -14.32 6.91 7.15
C VAL A 53 -15.68 6.23 7.24
N TYR A 54 -15.86 5.31 8.17
CA TYR A 54 -17.14 4.64 8.40
C TYR A 54 -18.26 5.64 8.71
N ASN A 55 -18.01 6.59 9.64
CA ASN A 55 -18.98 7.61 10.00
C ASN A 55 -19.23 8.61 8.87
N HIS A 56 -18.19 8.97 8.12
CA HIS A 56 -18.34 9.80 6.92
C HIS A 56 -19.25 9.13 5.89
N LEU A 57 -19.04 7.84 5.62
CA LEU A 57 -19.90 7.09 4.70
C LEU A 57 -21.35 7.04 5.17
N ILE A 58 -21.60 6.78 6.45
CA ILE A 58 -22.97 6.75 6.99
C ILE A 58 -23.69 8.08 6.79
N ARG A 59 -23.00 9.19 7.07
CA ARG A 59 -23.58 10.54 6.98
C ARG A 59 -23.78 11.02 5.54
N ASN A 60 -22.96 10.55 4.61
CA ASN A 60 -22.94 11.02 3.23
C ASN A 60 -23.25 9.90 2.23
N LYS A 61 -24.02 8.91 2.64
CA LYS A 61 -24.30 7.72 1.81
C LYS A 61 -24.94 8.07 0.46
N ASP A 62 -25.73 9.12 0.40
CA ASP A 62 -26.35 9.66 -0.80
C ASP A 62 -25.35 10.24 -1.82
N LYS A 63 -24.17 10.64 -1.34
CA LYS A 63 -23.11 11.21 -2.16
C LYS A 63 -22.19 10.15 -2.79
N TYR A 64 -22.32 8.90 -2.39
CA TYR A 64 -21.55 7.77 -2.93
C TYR A 64 -22.32 7.00 -4.00
N PRO A 65 -21.67 6.17 -4.82
CA PRO A 65 -22.35 5.29 -5.77
C PRO A 65 -23.41 4.43 -5.09
N LYS A 66 -24.54 4.20 -5.78
CA LYS A 66 -25.54 3.27 -5.26
C LYS A 66 -24.91 1.89 -5.05
N GLY A 67 -25.21 1.27 -3.92
CA GLY A 67 -24.69 -0.07 -3.60
C GLY A 67 -23.28 -0.09 -3.04
N VAL A 68 -22.63 1.07 -2.81
CA VAL A 68 -21.29 1.10 -2.18
C VAL A 68 -21.32 0.39 -0.82
N LYS A 69 -20.36 -0.51 -0.62
CA LYS A 69 -20.17 -1.25 0.64
C LYS A 69 -18.87 -0.85 1.30
N PHE A 70 -18.87 -0.88 2.63
CA PHE A 70 -17.71 -0.62 3.46
C PHE A 70 -17.10 -1.94 3.93
N TYR A 71 -15.78 -2.06 3.77
CA TYR A 71 -15.02 -3.22 4.16
C TYR A 71 -13.81 -2.81 4.99
N VAL A 72 -13.42 -3.67 5.91
CA VAL A 72 -12.25 -3.50 6.79
C VAL A 72 -11.42 -4.76 6.76
N ILE A 73 -10.10 -4.61 6.64
CA ILE A 73 -9.13 -5.65 6.91
C ILE A 73 -8.40 -5.27 8.21
N ASN A 74 -8.54 -6.11 9.23
CA ASN A 74 -7.88 -5.95 10.51
C ASN A 74 -7.49 -7.33 11.06
N PHE A 75 -6.20 -7.57 11.16
CA PHE A 75 -5.67 -8.85 11.65
C PHE A 75 -5.72 -8.98 13.18
N ASP A 76 -5.83 -7.88 13.93
CA ASP A 76 -5.86 -7.89 15.39
C ASP A 76 -7.27 -8.08 15.97
N ASP A 77 -8.31 -7.70 15.21
CA ASP A 77 -9.72 -7.89 15.62
C ASP A 77 -10.52 -8.57 14.50
N PRO A 78 -10.42 -9.90 14.38
CA PRO A 78 -11.13 -10.65 13.35
C PRO A 78 -12.65 -10.51 13.41
N MET A 79 -13.24 -10.15 14.55
CA MET A 79 -14.68 -9.88 14.64
C MET A 79 -15.09 -8.60 13.91
N ARG A 80 -14.18 -7.64 13.78
CA ARG A 80 -14.38 -6.39 13.02
C ARG A 80 -13.52 -6.34 11.76
N SER A 81 -13.27 -7.50 11.19
CA SER A 81 -12.54 -7.66 9.94
C SER A 81 -13.38 -8.44 8.94
N ASN A 82 -13.39 -7.97 7.72
CA ASN A 82 -13.79 -8.79 6.58
C ASN A 82 -12.63 -9.71 6.19
N ARG A 83 -12.94 -10.76 5.48
CA ARG A 83 -12.01 -11.76 4.97
C ARG A 83 -11.84 -11.54 3.48
N CYS A 84 -10.61 -11.49 3.01
CA CYS A 84 -10.33 -11.28 1.60
C CYS A 84 -9.07 -12.02 1.18
N ASN A 85 -9.18 -12.83 0.15
CA ASN A 85 -8.04 -13.49 -0.46
C ASN A 85 -7.32 -12.51 -1.42
N PRO A 86 -6.08 -12.07 -1.11
CA PRO A 86 -5.37 -11.12 -1.97
C PRO A 86 -4.90 -11.71 -3.30
N ILE A 87 -4.77 -13.03 -3.38
CA ILE A 87 -4.39 -13.76 -4.60
C ILE A 87 -5.57 -14.56 -5.17
N HIS A 88 -6.76 -13.94 -5.18
CA HIS A 88 -7.96 -14.57 -5.71
C HIS A 88 -7.73 -15.05 -7.16
N PRO A 89 -8.06 -16.32 -7.49
CA PRO A 89 -7.71 -16.94 -8.76
C PRO A 89 -8.27 -16.21 -9.99
N ASP A 90 -9.45 -15.59 -9.90
CA ASP A 90 -10.07 -14.87 -11.01
C ASP A 90 -9.32 -13.62 -11.44
N PHE A 91 -8.49 -13.08 -10.57
CA PHE A 91 -7.68 -11.88 -10.85
C PHE A 91 -6.21 -12.19 -11.14
N MET A 92 -5.84 -13.47 -11.22
CA MET A 92 -4.53 -13.92 -11.67
C MET A 92 -4.66 -14.50 -13.07
N THR A 93 -4.25 -13.71 -14.06
CA THR A 93 -4.41 -14.03 -15.49
C THR A 93 -3.16 -14.64 -16.11
N ASP A 94 -2.02 -14.41 -15.49
CA ASP A 94 -0.71 -14.84 -15.96
C ASP A 94 0.18 -15.24 -14.77
N ILE A 95 1.16 -16.10 -14.99
CA ILE A 95 2.13 -16.50 -13.96
C ILE A 95 2.94 -15.31 -13.42
N ALA A 96 3.07 -14.25 -14.20
CA ALA A 96 3.66 -12.99 -13.75
C ALA A 96 2.89 -12.37 -12.58
N ASP A 97 1.58 -12.61 -12.45
CA ASP A 97 0.79 -12.19 -11.30
C ASP A 97 1.19 -12.92 -10.02
N ALA A 98 1.50 -14.22 -10.15
CA ALA A 98 2.01 -15.03 -9.04
C ALA A 98 3.43 -14.59 -8.65
N TYR A 99 4.30 -14.33 -9.64
CA TYR A 99 5.65 -13.81 -9.40
C TYR A 99 5.61 -12.45 -8.67
N GLU A 100 4.79 -11.51 -9.13
CA GLU A 100 4.65 -10.19 -8.49
C GLU A 100 4.15 -10.30 -7.04
N SER A 101 3.24 -11.23 -6.78
CA SER A 101 2.72 -11.50 -5.43
C SER A 101 3.81 -12.08 -4.52
N ALA A 102 4.57 -13.08 -5.00
CA ALA A 102 5.69 -13.68 -4.30
C ALA A 102 6.80 -12.67 -4.02
N TYR A 103 7.16 -11.88 -5.03
CA TYR A 103 8.14 -10.79 -4.96
C TYR A 103 7.76 -9.79 -3.86
N THR A 104 6.54 -9.26 -3.92
CA THR A 104 6.08 -8.25 -2.97
C THR A 104 6.14 -8.73 -1.53
N ILE A 105 5.69 -9.94 -1.26
CA ILE A 105 5.72 -10.52 0.10
C ILE A 105 7.14 -10.75 0.60
N LEU A 106 7.97 -11.41 -0.17
CA LEU A 106 9.32 -11.76 0.26
C LEU A 106 10.20 -10.52 0.49
N LEU A 107 10.06 -9.50 -0.34
CA LEU A 107 10.79 -8.24 -0.14
C LEU A 107 10.28 -7.45 1.09
N ASN A 108 8.99 -7.49 1.40
CA ASN A 108 8.49 -6.90 2.64
C ASN A 108 9.00 -7.63 3.89
N LEU A 109 9.09 -8.95 3.82
CA LEU A 109 9.62 -9.76 4.93
C LEU A 109 11.14 -9.60 5.10
N ASN A 110 11.84 -9.24 4.03
CA ASN A 110 13.27 -8.99 4.04
C ASN A 110 13.62 -7.76 3.18
N LYS A 111 13.47 -6.58 3.76
CA LYS A 111 13.68 -5.29 3.07
C LYS A 111 15.10 -5.11 2.51
N THR A 112 16.10 -5.83 3.04
CA THR A 112 17.47 -5.79 2.48
C THR A 112 17.54 -6.34 1.06
N TRP A 113 16.59 -7.17 0.66
CA TRP A 113 16.49 -7.74 -0.68
C TRP A 113 16.09 -6.70 -1.74
N ILE A 114 15.45 -5.61 -1.35
CA ILE A 114 15.08 -4.52 -2.26
C ILE A 114 16.32 -3.95 -2.99
N GLN A 115 17.47 -3.92 -2.29
CA GLN A 115 18.74 -3.45 -2.86
C GLN A 115 19.56 -4.54 -3.56
N LYS A 116 19.13 -5.82 -3.47
CA LYS A 116 19.81 -6.99 -4.02
C LYS A 116 19.00 -7.67 -5.13
N GLN A 117 18.21 -6.92 -5.86
CA GLN A 117 17.44 -7.45 -6.99
C GLN A 117 18.38 -8.02 -8.05
N GLY A 118 18.05 -9.20 -8.58
CA GLY A 118 18.89 -9.95 -9.49
C GLY A 118 19.93 -10.86 -8.82
N ASP A 119 20.05 -10.84 -7.49
CA ASP A 119 20.84 -11.82 -6.75
C ASP A 119 20.13 -13.19 -6.76
N PHE A 120 20.90 -14.26 -6.99
CA PHE A 120 20.40 -15.61 -7.08
C PHE A 120 19.61 -16.04 -5.83
N PHE A 121 20.09 -15.70 -4.64
CA PHE A 121 19.42 -16.04 -3.37
C PHE A 121 18.20 -15.19 -3.07
N VAL A 122 17.97 -14.13 -3.83
CA VAL A 122 16.73 -13.32 -3.81
C VAL A 122 15.73 -13.85 -4.81
N GLU A 123 16.18 -14.10 -6.05
CA GLU A 123 15.30 -14.51 -7.15
C GLU A 123 14.78 -15.96 -6.97
N SER A 124 15.63 -16.88 -6.52
CA SER A 124 15.22 -18.30 -6.38
C SER A 124 14.01 -18.49 -5.45
N PRO A 125 13.97 -17.94 -4.21
CA PRO A 125 12.79 -18.06 -3.35
C PRO A 125 11.54 -17.43 -3.96
N ILE A 126 11.68 -16.35 -4.72
CA ILE A 126 10.56 -15.69 -5.39
C ILE A 126 9.99 -16.59 -6.48
N ILE A 127 10.85 -17.18 -7.30
CA ILE A 127 10.46 -18.08 -8.38
C ILE A 127 9.76 -19.33 -7.82
N LEU A 128 10.31 -19.93 -6.74
CA LEU A 128 9.70 -21.10 -6.11
C LEU A 128 8.32 -20.80 -5.55
N LEU A 129 8.17 -19.68 -4.82
CA LEU A 129 6.87 -19.27 -4.28
C LEU A 129 5.88 -18.94 -5.40
N ALA A 130 6.34 -18.29 -6.46
CA ALA A 130 5.51 -17.99 -7.63
C ALA A 130 5.01 -19.28 -8.32
N ALA A 131 5.87 -20.28 -8.49
CA ALA A 131 5.48 -21.57 -9.04
C ALA A 131 4.42 -22.27 -8.17
N ILE A 132 4.56 -22.22 -6.84
CA ILE A 132 3.57 -22.77 -5.91
C ILE A 132 2.24 -22.02 -5.99
N ILE A 133 2.25 -20.69 -6.01
CA ILE A 133 1.03 -19.89 -6.14
C ILE A 133 0.33 -20.23 -7.45
N TRP A 134 1.09 -20.33 -8.56
CA TRP A 134 0.52 -20.66 -9.86
C TRP A 134 0.00 -22.10 -9.93
N PHE A 135 0.70 -23.07 -9.32
CA PHE A 135 0.17 -24.41 -9.14
C PHE A 135 -1.20 -24.41 -8.46
N LEU A 136 -1.33 -23.72 -7.32
CA LEU A 136 -2.60 -23.63 -6.60
C LEU A 136 -3.68 -22.90 -7.40
N LYS A 137 -3.30 -21.98 -8.32
CA LYS A 137 -4.21 -21.29 -9.24
C LYS A 137 -4.82 -22.25 -10.27
N ILE A 138 -4.03 -23.18 -10.81
CA ILE A 138 -4.50 -24.12 -11.84
C ILE A 138 -5.11 -25.39 -11.22
N TYR A 139 -4.68 -25.77 -10.02
CA TYR A 139 -5.17 -26.96 -9.32
C TYR A 139 -6.63 -26.82 -8.89
N GLU A 140 -7.47 -27.77 -9.24
CA GLU A 140 -8.94 -27.77 -8.95
C GLU A 140 -9.59 -26.39 -9.19
N ASN A 141 -9.28 -25.71 -10.30
CA ASN A 141 -9.81 -24.39 -10.67
C ASN A 141 -9.55 -23.29 -9.62
N GLY A 142 -8.43 -23.36 -8.91
CA GLY A 142 -8.01 -22.33 -7.94
C GLY A 142 -8.69 -22.43 -6.58
N LYS A 143 -9.38 -23.53 -6.28
CA LYS A 143 -10.08 -23.74 -5.01
C LYS A 143 -9.20 -23.47 -3.79
N TYR A 144 -7.92 -23.81 -3.87
CA TYR A 144 -6.95 -23.66 -2.80
C TYR A 144 -5.97 -22.50 -3.05
N CYS A 145 -6.25 -21.65 -4.04
CA CYS A 145 -5.38 -20.54 -4.38
C CYS A 145 -5.50 -19.40 -3.36
N THR A 146 -4.93 -19.61 -2.18
CA THR A 146 -4.78 -18.61 -1.14
C THR A 146 -3.35 -18.59 -0.63
N PHE A 147 -2.93 -17.46 -0.09
CA PHE A 147 -1.55 -17.31 0.39
C PHE A 147 -1.23 -18.27 1.57
N PRO A 148 -2.13 -18.51 2.54
CA PRO A 148 -1.92 -19.54 3.56
C PRO A 148 -1.68 -20.94 2.99
N HIS A 149 -2.42 -21.37 1.97
CA HIS A 149 -2.17 -22.66 1.32
C HIS A 149 -0.80 -22.70 0.63
N ALA A 150 -0.36 -21.59 0.02
CA ALA A 150 0.97 -21.53 -0.59
C ALA A 150 2.09 -21.66 0.44
N ILE A 151 1.98 -21.04 1.61
CA ILE A 151 2.92 -21.19 2.72
C ILE A 151 2.95 -22.65 3.21
N GLU A 152 1.79 -23.25 3.46
CA GLU A 152 1.71 -24.63 3.97
C GLU A 152 2.21 -25.64 2.93
N PHE A 153 1.99 -25.40 1.64
CA PHE A 153 2.52 -26.24 0.56
C PHE A 153 4.05 -26.13 0.47
N LEU A 154 4.62 -24.94 0.52
CA LEU A 154 6.06 -24.72 0.56
C LEU A 154 6.72 -25.41 1.76
N ASN A 155 6.02 -25.50 2.90
CA ASN A 155 6.54 -26.13 4.11
C ASN A 155 6.62 -27.65 4.04
N ARG A 156 6.05 -28.29 3.00
CA ARG A 156 6.22 -29.72 2.76
C ARG A 156 7.66 -30.06 2.36
N ASN A 157 7.98 -31.36 2.40
CA ASN A 157 9.26 -31.85 1.93
C ASN A 157 9.37 -31.60 0.43
N TYR A 158 10.52 -31.12 -0.02
CA TYR A 158 10.74 -30.85 -1.44
C TYR A 158 10.68 -32.15 -2.29
N GLU A 159 11.03 -33.29 -1.71
CA GLU A 159 10.89 -34.61 -2.32
C GLU A 159 9.43 -34.97 -2.67
N ASP A 160 8.47 -34.44 -1.90
CA ASP A 160 7.04 -34.61 -2.17
C ASP A 160 6.53 -33.59 -3.18
N ILE A 161 6.94 -32.32 -3.07
CA ILE A 161 6.34 -31.24 -3.85
C ILE A 161 6.97 -31.06 -5.24
N PHE A 162 8.24 -31.33 -5.42
CA PHE A 162 8.89 -31.15 -6.73
C PHE A 162 8.36 -32.08 -7.81
N PRO A 163 8.17 -33.40 -7.59
CA PRO A 163 7.52 -34.24 -8.58
C PRO A 163 6.13 -33.76 -8.98
N ILE A 164 5.35 -33.26 -7.99
CA ILE A 164 4.01 -32.70 -8.24
C ILE A 164 4.14 -31.47 -9.12
N LEU A 165 4.93 -30.47 -8.73
CA LEU A 165 5.06 -29.22 -9.47
C LEU A 165 5.60 -29.42 -10.89
N THR A 166 6.57 -30.31 -11.08
CA THR A 166 7.16 -30.59 -12.41
C THR A 166 6.25 -31.38 -13.34
N SER A 167 5.23 -32.06 -12.82
CA SER A 167 4.20 -32.71 -13.66
C SER A 167 3.30 -31.71 -14.39
N TYR A 168 3.32 -30.44 -14.00
CA TYR A 168 2.59 -29.37 -14.65
C TYR A 168 3.50 -28.62 -15.62
N ARG A 169 3.27 -28.81 -16.94
CA ARG A 169 4.11 -28.28 -18.02
C ARG A 169 4.38 -26.77 -17.90
N GLU A 170 3.42 -26.01 -17.42
CA GLU A 170 3.55 -24.55 -17.26
C GLU A 170 4.63 -24.17 -16.22
N LEU A 171 4.98 -25.08 -15.31
CA LEU A 171 5.91 -24.82 -14.20
C LEU A 171 7.32 -25.34 -14.47
N GLU A 172 7.51 -26.15 -15.49
CA GLU A 172 8.77 -26.85 -15.79
C GLU A 172 9.97 -25.88 -15.85
N ASN A 173 9.83 -24.80 -16.63
CA ASN A 173 10.89 -23.80 -16.79
C ASN A 173 11.22 -23.04 -15.51
N TYR A 174 10.24 -22.84 -14.63
CA TYR A 174 10.42 -22.15 -13.34
C TYR A 174 11.14 -23.04 -12.32
N LEU A 175 11.02 -24.32 -12.46
CA LEU A 175 11.58 -25.31 -11.52
C LEU A 175 12.90 -25.90 -11.99
N SER A 176 13.27 -25.73 -13.27
CA SER A 176 14.50 -26.28 -13.85
C SER A 176 15.74 -26.03 -12.97
N PRO A 177 16.03 -24.81 -12.47
CA PRO A 177 17.21 -24.57 -11.64
C PRO A 177 17.22 -25.37 -10.33
N PHE A 178 16.04 -25.65 -9.76
CA PHE A 178 15.90 -26.45 -8.53
C PHE A 178 16.04 -27.95 -8.83
N MET A 179 15.49 -28.38 -9.95
CA MET A 179 15.59 -29.76 -10.40
C MET A 179 17.01 -30.14 -10.79
N ASP A 180 17.74 -29.24 -11.43
CA ASP A 180 19.15 -29.42 -11.79
C ASP A 180 20.02 -29.55 -10.53
N ALA A 181 19.78 -28.71 -9.52
CA ALA A 181 20.45 -28.83 -8.23
C ALA A 181 20.10 -30.13 -7.49
N TRP A 182 18.83 -30.54 -7.55
CA TRP A 182 18.38 -31.79 -6.90
C TRP A 182 18.96 -33.03 -7.55
N LYS A 183 18.86 -33.15 -8.91
CA LYS A 183 19.36 -34.27 -9.67
C LYS A 183 20.90 -34.29 -9.75
N GLY A 184 21.53 -33.14 -9.76
CA GLY A 184 22.98 -32.96 -9.80
C GLY A 184 23.69 -33.19 -8.47
N GLY A 185 22.96 -33.51 -7.38
CA GLY A 185 23.52 -33.77 -6.06
C GLY A 185 23.95 -32.54 -5.27
N ALA A 186 23.60 -31.32 -5.72
CA ALA A 186 23.89 -30.06 -5.03
C ALA A 186 22.84 -29.77 -3.93
N GLN A 187 22.65 -30.71 -3.02
CA GLN A 187 21.59 -30.68 -2.01
C GLN A 187 21.71 -29.50 -1.06
N ASP A 188 22.93 -29.11 -0.66
CA ASP A 188 23.15 -27.96 0.23
C ASP A 188 22.71 -26.67 -0.40
N GLN A 189 22.96 -26.47 -1.71
CA GLN A 189 22.50 -25.33 -2.47
C GLN A 189 20.97 -25.29 -2.55
N LEU A 190 20.35 -26.43 -2.86
CA LEU A 190 18.90 -26.57 -2.94
C LEU A 190 18.24 -26.26 -1.59
N GLN A 191 18.78 -26.83 -0.50
CA GLN A 191 18.27 -26.55 0.85
C GLN A 191 18.42 -25.07 1.22
N GLY A 192 19.54 -24.44 0.84
CA GLY A 192 19.74 -22.99 1.03
C GLY A 192 18.68 -22.13 0.31
N GLN A 193 18.36 -22.47 -0.95
CA GLN A 193 17.31 -21.79 -1.72
C GLN A 193 15.93 -21.93 -1.07
N ILE A 194 15.56 -23.16 -0.69
CA ILE A 194 14.27 -23.45 -0.04
C ILE A 194 14.19 -22.75 1.33
N ALA A 195 15.25 -22.80 2.13
CA ALA A 195 15.32 -22.15 3.44
C ALA A 195 15.18 -20.63 3.32
N SER A 196 15.76 -20.03 2.27
CA SER A 196 15.63 -18.59 2.00
C SER A 196 14.17 -18.16 1.77
N ALA A 197 13.31 -19.05 1.26
CA ALA A 197 11.88 -18.82 1.17
C ALA A 197 11.16 -19.12 2.50
N LYS A 198 11.42 -20.29 3.11
CA LYS A 198 10.69 -20.78 4.30
C LYS A 198 10.89 -19.87 5.52
N ILE A 199 12.12 -19.43 5.79
CA ILE A 199 12.46 -18.65 6.99
C ILE A 199 11.68 -17.31 7.06
N PRO A 200 11.67 -16.45 6.03
CA PRO A 200 10.85 -15.24 6.07
C PRO A 200 9.36 -15.54 6.19
N LEU A 201 8.86 -16.51 5.42
CA LEU A 201 7.43 -16.84 5.35
C LEU A 201 6.90 -17.48 6.65
N SER A 202 7.75 -18.13 7.44
CA SER A 202 7.36 -18.69 8.75
C SER A 202 6.79 -17.63 9.70
N ARG A 203 7.20 -16.37 9.55
CA ARG A 203 6.69 -15.23 10.33
C ARG A 203 5.22 -14.94 10.04
N MET A 204 4.72 -15.36 8.89
CA MET A 204 3.32 -15.17 8.49
C MET A 204 2.41 -16.32 8.88
N ILE A 205 2.95 -17.37 9.51
CA ILE A 205 2.16 -18.50 10.01
C ILE A 205 1.44 -18.07 11.28
N SER A 206 0.21 -17.61 11.12
CA SER A 206 -0.65 -17.13 12.20
C SER A 206 -2.11 -17.50 11.91
N PRO A 207 -2.83 -18.04 12.89
CA PRO A 207 -4.25 -18.36 12.72
C PRO A 207 -5.08 -17.15 12.28
N GLN A 208 -4.81 -15.94 12.83
CA GLN A 208 -5.53 -14.70 12.48
C GLN A 208 -5.26 -14.27 11.03
N LEU A 209 -3.99 -14.31 10.59
CA LEU A 209 -3.65 -14.03 9.19
C LEU A 209 -4.32 -15.03 8.25
N TYR A 210 -4.28 -16.32 8.59
CA TYR A 210 -4.92 -17.36 7.79
C TYR A 210 -6.42 -17.14 7.69
N TRP A 211 -7.08 -16.79 8.80
CA TRP A 211 -8.50 -16.47 8.81
C TRP A 211 -8.86 -15.38 7.79
N VAL A 212 -8.19 -14.24 7.87
CA VAL A 212 -8.48 -13.10 7.00
C VAL A 212 -8.14 -13.39 5.54
N MET A 213 -6.99 -14.03 5.26
CA MET A 213 -6.46 -14.20 3.91
C MET A 213 -7.04 -15.40 3.15
N THR A 214 -7.86 -16.24 3.78
CA THR A 214 -8.52 -17.41 3.14
C THR A 214 -9.98 -17.16 2.80
N GLY A 215 -10.58 -16.05 3.21
CA GLY A 215 -11.98 -15.77 2.93
C GLY A 215 -12.19 -14.92 1.67
N ASN A 216 -13.45 -14.86 1.23
CA ASN A 216 -13.87 -14.18 0.01
C ASN A 216 -15.13 -13.33 0.24
N ASP A 217 -15.17 -12.54 1.34
CA ASP A 217 -16.29 -11.65 1.62
C ASP A 217 -16.41 -10.54 0.58
N PHE A 218 -15.29 -10.18 -0.04
CA PHE A 218 -15.19 -9.21 -1.13
C PHE A 218 -13.91 -9.43 -1.95
N THR A 219 -13.82 -8.71 -3.06
CA THR A 219 -12.70 -8.73 -4.01
C THR A 219 -12.01 -7.37 -4.09
N LEU A 220 -10.71 -7.35 -4.45
CA LEU A 220 -9.86 -6.16 -4.41
C LEU A 220 -10.04 -5.20 -5.61
N ASP A 221 -10.95 -5.46 -6.52
CA ASP A 221 -11.39 -4.55 -7.58
C ASP A 221 -12.29 -3.44 -7.01
N ILE A 222 -11.71 -2.59 -6.18
CA ILE A 222 -12.41 -1.63 -5.32
C ILE A 222 -13.33 -0.70 -6.12
N ASN A 223 -12.89 -0.26 -7.29
CA ASN A 223 -13.59 0.69 -8.16
C ASN A 223 -14.45 0.03 -9.25
N ASN A 224 -14.84 -1.22 -9.05
CA ASN A 224 -15.76 -1.92 -9.93
C ASN A 224 -17.13 -1.20 -9.95
N PRO A 225 -17.65 -0.80 -11.13
CA PRO A 225 -18.93 -0.12 -11.23
C PRO A 225 -20.14 -0.91 -10.70
N GLU A 226 -20.10 -2.24 -10.81
CA GLU A 226 -21.18 -3.12 -10.36
C GLU A 226 -21.16 -3.33 -8.85
N HIS A 227 -19.96 -3.34 -8.27
CA HIS A 227 -19.73 -3.60 -6.86
C HIS A 227 -18.77 -2.58 -6.23
N PRO A 228 -19.14 -1.29 -6.17
CA PRO A 228 -18.28 -0.25 -5.62
C PRO A 228 -18.01 -0.48 -4.13
N LYS A 229 -16.75 -0.27 -3.72
CA LYS A 229 -16.31 -0.59 -2.37
C LYS A 229 -15.53 0.58 -1.76
N ILE A 230 -15.62 0.72 -0.44
CA ILE A 230 -14.69 1.48 0.38
C ILE A 230 -13.98 0.47 1.26
N LEU A 231 -12.66 0.43 1.16
CA LEU A 231 -11.83 -0.49 1.93
C LEU A 231 -10.92 0.30 2.87
N CYS A 232 -10.96 -0.07 4.14
CA CYS A 232 -10.00 0.35 5.15
C CYS A 232 -9.12 -0.83 5.54
N VAL A 233 -7.80 -0.61 5.55
CA VAL A 233 -6.82 -1.65 5.89
C VAL A 233 -6.03 -1.19 7.10
N GLY A 234 -6.17 -1.91 8.20
CA GLY A 234 -5.53 -1.59 9.46
C GLY A 234 -4.09 -2.10 9.52
N ASN A 235 -3.17 -1.26 10.03
CA ASN A 235 -1.80 -1.62 10.34
C ASN A 235 -1.56 -1.49 11.85
N ASN A 236 -0.78 -2.42 12.40
CA ASN A 236 -0.36 -2.39 13.80
C ASN A 236 1.16 -2.14 13.88
N PRO A 237 1.60 -1.03 14.50
CA PRO A 237 3.02 -0.71 14.62
C PRO A 237 3.83 -1.80 15.35
N ASP A 238 3.24 -2.49 16.34
CA ASP A 238 3.93 -3.52 17.10
C ASP A 238 4.20 -4.80 16.29
N ARG A 239 3.43 -5.01 15.21
CA ARG A 239 3.53 -6.18 14.32
C ARG A 239 3.85 -5.77 12.88
N GLN A 240 4.39 -4.59 12.67
CA GLN A 240 4.61 -3.99 11.36
C GLN A 240 5.41 -4.87 10.40
N ASN A 241 6.42 -5.59 10.88
CA ASN A 241 7.26 -6.46 10.04
C ASN A 241 6.49 -7.64 9.43
N ILE A 242 5.41 -8.07 10.07
CA ILE A 242 4.57 -9.18 9.60
C ILE A 242 3.39 -8.62 8.80
N TYR A 243 2.66 -7.70 9.41
CA TYR A 243 1.49 -7.11 8.77
C TYR A 243 1.86 -6.27 7.55
N GLY A 244 3.01 -5.58 7.57
CA GLY A 244 3.52 -4.86 6.41
C GLY A 244 3.70 -5.74 5.17
N ALA A 245 4.07 -7.01 5.34
CA ALA A 245 4.18 -7.94 4.22
C ALA A 245 2.79 -8.33 3.65
N ALA A 246 1.84 -8.65 4.52
CA ALA A 246 0.46 -8.91 4.10
C ALA A 246 -0.16 -7.68 3.43
N LEU A 247 -0.02 -6.50 4.04
CA LEU A 247 -0.52 -5.23 3.52
C LEU A 247 0.13 -4.85 2.19
N GLY A 248 1.43 -5.10 2.03
CA GLY A 248 2.14 -4.92 0.77
C GLY A 248 1.52 -5.76 -0.35
N LEU A 249 1.17 -7.02 -0.07
CA LEU A 249 0.49 -7.88 -1.04
C LEU A 249 -0.90 -7.32 -1.40
N TYR A 250 -1.72 -6.93 -0.42
CA TYR A 250 -3.02 -6.30 -0.69
C TYR A 250 -2.86 -5.06 -1.57
N ASN A 251 -1.91 -4.18 -1.25
CA ASN A 251 -1.67 -2.95 -1.99
C ASN A 251 -1.21 -3.20 -3.42
N SER A 252 -0.26 -4.08 -3.62
CA SER A 252 0.20 -4.48 -4.95
C SER A 252 -0.97 -4.96 -5.82
N ARG A 253 -1.85 -5.78 -5.27
CA ARG A 253 -3.02 -6.29 -5.99
C ARG A 253 -4.08 -5.21 -6.23
N ILE A 254 -4.38 -4.39 -5.23
CA ILE A 254 -5.33 -3.26 -5.36
C ILE A 254 -4.88 -2.32 -6.46
N VAL A 255 -3.63 -1.86 -6.43
CA VAL A 255 -3.07 -0.94 -7.42
C VAL A 255 -3.23 -1.46 -8.85
N LYS A 256 -2.98 -2.75 -9.07
CA LYS A 256 -3.13 -3.39 -10.37
C LYS A 256 -4.59 -3.47 -10.82
N LEU A 257 -5.50 -3.73 -9.91
CA LEU A 257 -6.92 -3.91 -10.21
C LEU A 257 -7.67 -2.60 -10.43
N ILE A 258 -7.33 -1.54 -9.69
CA ILE A 258 -7.99 -0.23 -9.80
C ILE A 258 -7.47 0.62 -10.96
N ASN A 259 -6.23 0.40 -11.39
CA ASN A 259 -5.57 1.20 -12.41
C ASN A 259 -5.92 0.71 -13.82
N LYS A 260 -7.22 0.60 -14.08
CA LYS A 260 -7.79 0.13 -15.35
C LYS A 260 -8.74 1.16 -15.95
N LYS A 261 -8.93 1.10 -17.28
CA LYS A 261 -9.94 1.92 -17.96
C LYS A 261 -11.36 1.46 -17.64
N ASN A 262 -12.32 2.36 -17.78
CA ASN A 262 -13.75 2.11 -17.61
C ASN A 262 -14.18 1.71 -16.16
N MET A 263 -13.32 1.96 -15.18
CA MET A 263 -13.64 1.81 -13.76
C MET A 263 -14.16 3.13 -13.17
N LEU A 264 -14.77 3.05 -11.99
CA LEU A 264 -15.19 4.24 -11.25
C LEU A 264 -13.98 5.09 -10.85
N LYS A 265 -14.17 6.39 -10.75
CA LYS A 265 -13.19 7.30 -10.13
C LYS A 265 -12.89 6.79 -8.73
N SER A 266 -11.62 6.65 -8.39
CA SER A 266 -11.19 6.11 -7.11
C SER A 266 -10.08 6.92 -6.45
N GLY A 267 -9.89 6.71 -5.15
CA GLY A 267 -8.81 7.29 -4.38
C GLY A 267 -8.05 6.21 -3.61
N VAL A 268 -6.74 6.35 -3.56
CA VAL A 268 -5.85 5.54 -2.72
C VAL A 268 -5.19 6.49 -1.73
N VAL A 269 -5.38 6.25 -0.45
CA VAL A 269 -4.78 7.05 0.62
C VAL A 269 -3.91 6.12 1.47
N ILE A 270 -2.63 6.40 1.54
CA ILE A 270 -1.66 5.62 2.31
C ILE A 270 -1.04 6.56 3.34
N ASP A 271 -1.35 6.32 4.60
CA ASP A 271 -0.69 6.97 5.72
C ASP A 271 0.56 6.16 6.11
N GLU A 272 1.64 6.84 6.47
CA GLU A 272 2.92 6.22 6.82
C GLU A 272 3.45 5.29 5.71
N LEU A 273 3.53 5.79 4.46
CA LEU A 273 3.96 5.03 3.28
C LEU A 273 5.24 4.19 3.51
N PRO A 274 6.30 4.66 4.22
CA PRO A 274 7.49 3.86 4.44
C PRO A 274 7.27 2.55 5.23
N THR A 275 6.14 2.42 5.90
CA THR A 275 5.83 1.20 6.66
C THR A 275 5.42 0.02 5.78
N ILE A 276 4.97 0.30 4.57
CA ILE A 276 4.39 -0.68 3.64
C ILE A 276 5.12 -0.57 2.29
N TYR A 277 5.89 -1.58 1.93
CA TYR A 277 6.50 -1.66 0.60
C TYR A 277 5.57 -2.42 -0.36
N PHE A 278 5.39 -1.90 -1.57
CA PHE A 278 4.76 -2.65 -2.66
C PHE A 278 5.25 -2.15 -4.02
N LYS A 279 5.42 -3.09 -4.94
CA LYS A 279 5.84 -2.79 -6.30
C LYS A 279 4.73 -2.10 -7.09
N GLY A 280 5.08 -1.16 -7.95
CA GLY A 280 4.15 -0.52 -8.87
C GLY A 280 3.53 0.78 -8.36
N LEU A 281 3.95 1.31 -7.20
CA LEU A 281 3.52 2.62 -6.72
C LEU A 281 3.91 3.74 -7.69
N ASP A 282 5.13 3.70 -8.21
CA ASP A 282 5.66 4.62 -9.21
C ASP A 282 4.82 4.61 -10.49
N ASN A 283 4.51 3.41 -10.98
CA ASN A 283 3.65 3.23 -12.15
C ASN A 283 2.23 3.72 -11.88
N LEU A 284 1.66 3.43 -10.70
CA LEU A 284 0.36 3.97 -10.32
C LEU A 284 0.36 5.49 -10.39
N ILE A 285 1.34 6.16 -9.76
CA ILE A 285 1.40 7.63 -9.72
C ILE A 285 1.53 8.20 -11.14
N ALA A 286 2.33 7.56 -12.00
CA ALA A 286 2.53 7.99 -13.38
C ALA A 286 1.28 7.84 -14.26
N THR A 287 0.50 6.78 -14.08
CA THR A 287 -0.61 6.39 -14.96
C THR A 287 -2.00 6.64 -14.38
N ALA A 288 -2.10 6.85 -13.08
CA ALA A 288 -3.35 7.01 -12.32
C ALA A 288 -4.30 8.09 -12.90
N ARG A 289 -3.71 9.17 -13.43
CA ARG A 289 -4.49 10.28 -14.01
C ARG A 289 -5.39 9.81 -15.16
N SER A 290 -4.87 9.01 -16.08
CA SER A 290 -5.63 8.52 -17.25
C SER A 290 -6.76 7.57 -16.83
N ASN A 291 -6.61 6.90 -15.69
CA ASN A 291 -7.55 5.93 -15.13
C ASN A 291 -8.43 6.52 -14.01
N LYS A 292 -8.33 7.85 -13.79
CA LYS A 292 -9.13 8.60 -12.80
C LYS A 292 -8.93 8.09 -11.36
N VAL A 293 -7.69 7.71 -11.02
CA VAL A 293 -7.28 7.30 -9.68
C VAL A 293 -6.51 8.46 -9.03
N ALA A 294 -6.99 8.95 -7.90
CA ALA A 294 -6.29 9.91 -7.07
C ALA A 294 -5.42 9.16 -6.06
N VAL A 295 -4.18 9.63 -5.87
CA VAL A 295 -3.24 9.01 -4.92
C VAL A 295 -2.81 10.04 -3.88
N CYS A 296 -2.97 9.69 -2.61
CA CYS A 296 -2.55 10.49 -1.46
C CYS A 296 -1.54 9.67 -0.64
N LEU A 297 -0.33 10.19 -0.48
CA LEU A 297 0.75 9.52 0.22
C LEU A 297 1.17 10.37 1.42
N GLY A 298 1.09 9.79 2.62
CA GLY A 298 1.55 10.39 3.87
C GLY A 298 2.85 9.77 4.33
N PHE A 299 3.80 10.60 4.79
CA PHE A 299 5.01 10.15 5.48
C PHE A 299 5.66 11.30 6.27
N GLN A 300 6.53 10.98 7.20
CA GLN A 300 7.10 11.96 8.12
C GLN A 300 8.43 12.52 7.61
N ASP A 301 9.24 11.68 6.99
CA ASP A 301 10.58 12.04 6.56
C ASP A 301 10.95 11.34 5.25
N PHE A 302 11.61 12.09 4.35
CA PHE A 302 12.02 11.57 3.06
C PHE A 302 13.15 10.54 3.16
N SER A 303 13.99 10.63 4.19
CA SER A 303 15.03 9.64 4.44
C SER A 303 14.48 8.27 4.80
N GLN A 304 13.32 8.20 5.48
CA GLN A 304 12.61 6.95 5.72
C GLN A 304 12.12 6.32 4.40
N LEU A 305 11.58 7.15 3.50
CA LEU A 305 11.15 6.67 2.20
C LEU A 305 12.32 6.11 1.38
N LYS A 306 13.47 6.80 1.36
CA LYS A 306 14.69 6.32 0.72
C LYS A 306 15.20 5.00 1.30
N ARG A 307 15.18 4.87 2.63
CA ARG A 307 15.60 3.64 3.30
C ARG A 307 14.74 2.44 2.91
N ASP A 308 13.41 2.63 2.83
CA ASP A 308 12.45 1.53 2.70
C ASP A 308 12.06 1.23 1.25
N TYR A 309 12.18 2.18 0.33
CA TYR A 309 11.92 2.03 -1.11
C TYR A 309 13.18 2.06 -1.98
N GLY A 310 14.31 2.54 -1.43
CA GLY A 310 15.52 2.81 -2.18
C GLY A 310 15.54 4.23 -2.78
N ASP A 311 16.73 4.73 -3.10
CA ASP A 311 16.93 6.12 -3.57
C ASP A 311 16.20 6.40 -4.89
N LYS A 312 16.21 5.43 -5.81
CA LYS A 312 15.61 5.60 -7.15
C LYS A 312 14.08 5.71 -7.07
N GLU A 313 13.43 4.77 -6.39
CA GLU A 313 11.96 4.75 -6.27
C GLU A 313 11.47 5.94 -5.44
N ALA A 314 12.15 6.27 -4.34
CA ALA A 314 11.83 7.45 -3.55
C ALA A 314 11.94 8.75 -4.36
N ALA A 315 12.97 8.89 -5.20
CA ALA A 315 13.13 10.04 -6.08
C ALA A 315 11.99 10.11 -7.13
N VAL A 316 11.59 8.98 -7.70
CA VAL A 316 10.46 8.93 -8.65
C VAL A 316 9.18 9.39 -7.97
N VAL A 317 8.85 8.89 -6.78
CA VAL A 317 7.67 9.32 -6.01
C VAL A 317 7.71 10.84 -5.79
N MET A 318 8.82 11.37 -5.30
CA MET A 318 8.95 12.82 -5.03
C MET A 318 8.85 13.67 -6.29
N ASN A 319 9.40 13.24 -7.40
CA ASN A 319 9.40 14.02 -8.65
C ASN A 319 8.06 13.96 -9.40
N THR A 320 7.31 12.89 -9.21
CA THR A 320 6.06 12.65 -9.96
C THR A 320 4.84 13.28 -9.29
N VAL A 321 4.83 13.43 -7.94
CA VAL A 321 3.71 14.07 -7.26
C VAL A 321 3.60 15.56 -7.64
N GLY A 322 2.41 16.00 -8.04
CA GLY A 322 2.15 17.40 -8.44
C GLY A 322 1.86 18.30 -7.24
N ASN A 323 1.08 17.81 -6.28
CA ASN A 323 0.66 18.56 -5.09
C ASN A 323 1.46 18.11 -3.88
N ILE A 324 1.95 19.07 -3.10
CA ILE A 324 2.72 18.81 -1.87
C ILE A 324 2.21 19.71 -0.77
N PHE A 325 1.97 19.13 0.40
CA PHE A 325 1.63 19.83 1.63
C PHE A 325 2.59 19.36 2.72
N SER A 326 3.37 20.25 3.31
CA SER A 326 4.31 19.91 4.37
C SER A 326 4.12 20.80 5.58
N GLY A 327 4.00 20.19 6.74
CA GLY A 327 4.23 20.84 8.03
C GLY A 327 5.72 21.00 8.28
N GLN A 328 6.08 21.16 9.56
CA GLN A 328 7.47 21.23 9.99
C GLN A 328 8.23 19.94 9.64
N VAL A 329 9.33 20.08 8.89
CA VAL A 329 10.32 19.04 8.62
C VAL A 329 11.72 19.62 8.69
N VAL A 330 12.71 18.79 8.95
CA VAL A 330 14.10 19.22 9.16
C VAL A 330 15.08 18.52 8.22
N GLY A 331 16.32 18.95 8.23
CA GLY A 331 17.44 18.28 7.55
C GLY A 331 17.28 18.23 6.03
N GLU A 332 17.53 17.04 5.44
CA GLU A 332 17.50 16.83 4.00
C GLU A 332 16.10 17.05 3.40
N THR A 333 15.05 16.65 4.11
CA THR A 333 13.66 16.83 3.66
C THR A 333 13.33 18.32 3.49
N ALA A 334 13.73 19.17 4.44
CA ALA A 334 13.52 20.61 4.32
C ALA A 334 14.30 21.23 3.15
N LYS A 335 15.52 20.77 2.88
CA LYS A 335 16.34 21.20 1.73
C LYS A 335 15.69 20.80 0.41
N THR A 336 15.31 19.55 0.26
CA THR A 336 14.64 19.02 -0.94
C THR A 336 13.35 19.77 -1.25
N LEU A 337 12.53 20.06 -0.25
CA LEU A 337 11.33 20.86 -0.42
C LEU A 337 11.62 22.29 -0.83
N SER A 338 12.61 22.92 -0.20
CA SER A 338 13.03 24.30 -0.54
C SER A 338 13.52 24.40 -1.99
N GLU A 339 14.31 23.44 -2.45
CA GLU A 339 14.77 23.36 -3.84
C GLU A 339 13.61 23.19 -4.82
N ARG A 340 12.64 22.37 -4.48
CA ARG A 340 11.44 22.11 -5.29
C ARG A 340 10.53 23.34 -5.39
N PHE A 341 10.46 24.17 -4.35
CA PHE A 341 9.73 25.43 -4.38
C PHE A 341 10.42 26.50 -5.22
N GLY A 342 11.69 26.27 -5.58
CA GLY A 342 12.45 27.12 -6.46
C GLY A 342 13.06 28.35 -5.79
N LYS A 343 13.61 29.21 -6.63
CA LYS A 343 14.33 30.43 -6.21
C LYS A 343 13.67 31.67 -6.77
N VAL A 344 13.88 32.78 -6.10
CA VAL A 344 13.42 34.10 -6.50
C VAL A 344 14.59 35.10 -6.47
N LEU A 345 14.59 36.04 -7.41
CA LEU A 345 15.53 37.16 -7.42
C LEU A 345 15.17 38.14 -6.29
N GLN A 346 16.05 38.25 -5.30
CA GLN A 346 15.89 39.23 -4.23
C GLN A 346 16.89 40.37 -4.42
N LYS A 347 16.39 41.61 -4.35
CA LYS A 347 17.21 42.80 -4.30
C LYS A 347 17.67 43.01 -2.85
N ARG A 348 18.95 42.93 -2.57
CA ARG A 348 19.53 43.25 -1.27
C ARG A 348 20.13 44.63 -1.35
N GLN A 349 19.79 45.49 -0.40
CA GLN A 349 20.43 46.77 -0.20
C GLN A 349 21.40 46.63 0.95
N SER A 350 22.65 46.93 0.68
CA SER A 350 23.71 47.04 1.69
C SER A 350 24.06 48.52 1.86
N ILE A 351 23.99 49.00 3.09
CA ILE A 351 24.35 50.36 3.45
C ILE A 351 25.64 50.30 4.24
N SER A 352 26.68 50.91 3.72
CA SER A 352 27.95 51.10 4.41
C SER A 352 28.06 52.54 4.85
N ILE A 353 28.22 52.77 6.14
CA ILE A 353 28.31 54.11 6.74
C ILE A 353 29.74 54.27 7.26
N ASN A 354 30.48 55.16 6.62
CA ASN A 354 31.78 55.67 7.12
C ASN A 354 31.57 57.08 7.66
N ARG A 355 32.54 57.54 8.47
CA ARG A 355 32.47 58.87 9.15
C ARG A 355 32.25 60.06 8.21
N GLN A 356 32.44 59.93 6.92
CA GLN A 356 32.32 60.98 5.91
C GLN A 356 31.46 60.64 4.71
N ASP A 357 30.99 59.34 4.55
CA ASP A 357 30.21 58.94 3.40
C ASP A 357 29.25 57.81 3.72
N VAL A 358 28.06 57.86 3.07
CA VAL A 358 27.05 56.78 3.08
C VAL A 358 27.01 56.17 1.68
N SER A 359 27.45 54.92 1.55
CA SER A 359 27.40 54.19 0.30
C SER A 359 26.25 53.18 0.29
N HIS A 360 25.44 53.26 -0.73
CA HIS A 360 24.37 52.30 -0.99
C HIS A 360 24.77 51.34 -2.11
N SER A 361 24.82 50.08 -1.81
CA SER A 361 25.06 49.02 -2.80
C SER A 361 23.79 48.18 -2.98
N PHE A 362 23.34 48.03 -4.23
CA PHE A 362 22.23 47.18 -4.59
C PHE A 362 22.82 45.93 -5.26
N ASN A 363 22.58 44.77 -4.62
CA ASN A 363 22.96 43.50 -5.20
C ASN A 363 21.68 42.65 -5.43
N THR A 364 21.67 41.96 -6.56
CA THR A 364 20.55 41.04 -6.88
C THR A 364 21.06 39.64 -6.74
N GLN A 365 20.46 38.88 -5.82
CA GLN A 365 20.87 37.51 -5.53
C GLN A 365 19.66 36.56 -5.70
N MET A 366 19.96 35.35 -6.19
CA MET A 366 18.98 34.26 -6.23
C MET A 366 18.88 33.60 -4.85
N ASP A 367 17.79 33.84 -4.15
CA ASP A 367 17.50 33.23 -2.86
C ASP A 367 16.35 32.21 -2.99
N SER A 368 16.33 31.19 -2.10
CA SER A 368 15.22 30.23 -2.05
C SER A 368 13.90 30.94 -1.77
N LEU A 369 12.84 30.62 -2.54
CA LEU A 369 11.51 31.19 -2.35
C LEU A 369 10.97 30.91 -0.93
N ILE A 370 11.16 29.68 -0.46
CA ILE A 370 10.92 29.27 0.93
C ILE A 370 12.22 28.60 1.43
N PRO A 371 13.02 29.29 2.27
CA PRO A 371 14.26 28.73 2.77
C PRO A 371 14.06 27.50 3.65
N PRO A 372 15.02 26.54 3.70
CA PRO A 372 14.94 25.36 4.58
C PRO A 372 14.71 25.71 6.06
N SER A 373 15.34 26.80 6.53
CA SER A 373 15.16 27.32 7.89
C SER A 373 13.71 27.69 8.19
N LYS A 374 13.00 28.26 7.21
CA LYS A 374 11.58 28.62 7.36
C LYS A 374 10.71 27.36 7.48
N ILE A 375 11.01 26.32 6.71
CA ILE A 375 10.30 25.04 6.76
C ILE A 375 10.55 24.35 8.11
N SER A 376 11.80 24.37 8.59
CA SER A 376 12.21 23.73 9.85
C SER A 376 11.65 24.41 11.11
N THR A 377 11.19 25.66 10.98
CA THR A 377 10.63 26.44 12.10
C THR A 377 9.11 26.67 12.01
N LEU A 378 8.41 25.91 11.15
CA LEU A 378 6.96 25.97 11.09
C LEU A 378 6.33 25.55 12.42
N THR A 379 5.35 26.32 12.86
CA THR A 379 4.56 26.00 14.07
C THR A 379 3.35 25.15 13.71
N GLN A 380 2.70 24.59 14.72
CA GLN A 380 1.48 23.80 14.57
C GLN A 380 0.41 24.60 13.79
N GLY A 381 -0.22 23.96 12.80
CA GLY A 381 -1.22 24.58 11.93
C GLY A 381 -0.64 25.31 10.72
N MET A 382 0.67 25.59 10.69
CA MET A 382 1.33 26.21 9.53
C MET A 382 1.83 25.16 8.55
N PHE A 383 1.61 25.42 7.27
CA PHE A 383 2.02 24.55 6.17
C PHE A 383 2.69 25.34 5.05
N VAL A 384 3.62 24.69 4.39
CA VAL A 384 4.17 25.09 3.10
C VAL A 384 3.81 24.03 2.06
N GLY A 385 3.67 24.45 0.82
CA GLY A 385 3.35 23.48 -0.22
C GLY A 385 3.37 24.04 -1.62
N ALA A 386 3.10 23.15 -2.55
CA ALA A 386 2.92 23.46 -3.96
C ALA A 386 1.67 22.74 -4.47
N VAL A 387 0.92 23.38 -5.33
CA VAL A 387 -0.25 22.82 -6.02
C VAL A 387 -0.08 22.96 -7.52
N SER A 388 -0.51 21.93 -8.24
CA SER A 388 -0.47 21.90 -9.70
C SER A 388 -1.76 22.40 -10.30
N ASP A 389 -1.70 22.91 -11.53
CA ASP A 389 -2.88 23.25 -12.31
C ASP A 389 -3.80 22.04 -12.47
N ASN A 390 -5.09 22.31 -12.49
CA ASN A 390 -6.12 21.35 -12.82
C ASN A 390 -6.47 21.43 -14.32
N PHE A 391 -7.22 20.46 -14.84
CA PHE A 391 -7.69 20.48 -16.23
C PHE A 391 -8.60 21.67 -16.53
N ASP A 392 -9.42 22.05 -15.56
CA ASP A 392 -10.49 23.03 -15.70
C ASP A 392 -10.15 24.38 -15.07
N GLU A 393 -9.01 24.48 -14.37
CA GLU A 393 -8.65 25.67 -13.62
C GLU A 393 -7.14 25.90 -13.58
N ARG A 394 -6.73 27.10 -13.95
CA ARG A 394 -5.35 27.56 -13.80
C ARG A 394 -5.14 28.13 -12.41
N ILE A 395 -4.08 27.70 -11.75
CA ILE A 395 -3.70 28.21 -10.43
C ILE A 395 -2.62 29.27 -10.58
N ASP A 396 -2.94 30.50 -10.23
CA ASP A 396 -1.99 31.61 -10.33
C ASP A 396 -0.88 31.51 -9.27
N GLN A 397 -1.22 31.11 -8.05
CA GLN A 397 -0.27 30.94 -6.95
C GLN A 397 -0.05 29.47 -6.63
N LYS A 398 0.95 28.86 -7.27
CA LYS A 398 1.26 27.43 -7.12
C LYS A 398 1.97 27.09 -5.83
N ILE A 399 2.69 28.04 -5.21
CA ILE A 399 3.47 27.81 -3.99
C ILE A 399 2.87 28.65 -2.88
N PHE A 400 2.67 28.04 -1.72
CA PHE A 400 2.02 28.68 -0.60
C PHE A 400 2.75 28.45 0.72
N HIS A 401 2.56 29.40 1.63
CA HIS A 401 2.84 29.32 3.06
C HIS A 401 1.56 29.79 3.75
N ALA A 402 0.82 28.87 4.37
CA ALA A 402 -0.53 29.12 4.84
C ALA A 402 -0.78 28.49 6.22
N GLU A 403 -1.76 29.04 6.91
CA GLU A 403 -2.29 28.48 8.15
C GLU A 403 -3.58 27.71 7.85
N ILE A 404 -3.70 26.50 8.40
CA ILE A 404 -4.94 25.74 8.38
C ILE A 404 -5.77 26.13 9.58
N VAL A 405 -6.88 26.82 9.31
CA VAL A 405 -7.86 27.20 10.35
C VAL A 405 -8.77 26.02 10.63
N VAL A 406 -8.72 25.51 11.85
CA VAL A 406 -9.48 24.35 12.30
C VAL A 406 -10.51 24.78 13.33
N ASP A 407 -11.80 24.49 13.10
CA ASP A 407 -12.82 24.61 14.13
C ASP A 407 -12.76 23.40 15.08
N THR A 408 -11.96 23.51 16.13
CA THR A 408 -11.72 22.43 17.10
C THR A 408 -12.99 22.01 17.85
N LYS A 409 -13.95 22.94 18.04
CA LYS A 409 -15.22 22.66 18.74
C LYS A 409 -16.13 21.77 17.87
N ALA A 410 -16.26 22.14 16.60
CA ALA A 410 -17.03 21.32 15.65
C ALA A 410 -16.45 19.92 15.50
N VAL A 411 -15.11 19.77 15.49
CA VAL A 411 -14.44 18.45 15.46
C VAL A 411 -14.76 17.63 16.67
N ALA A 412 -14.57 18.23 17.86
CA ALA A 412 -14.80 17.50 19.10
C ALA A 412 -16.27 17.05 19.23
N GLN A 413 -17.22 17.83 18.71
CA GLN A 413 -18.63 17.44 18.65
C GLN A 413 -18.87 16.30 17.67
N GLU A 414 -18.21 16.36 16.52
CA GLU A 414 -18.29 15.31 15.51
C GLU A 414 -17.71 13.99 16.01
N GLU A 415 -16.52 14.02 16.62
CA GLU A 415 -15.85 12.85 17.18
C GLU A 415 -16.68 12.17 18.28
N LYS A 416 -17.35 12.95 19.13
CA LYS A 416 -18.27 12.42 20.15
C LYS A 416 -19.50 11.70 19.58
N ALA A 417 -19.88 12.04 18.37
CA ALA A 417 -21.02 11.44 17.68
C ALA A 417 -20.65 10.22 16.83
N TYR A 418 -19.38 9.84 16.79
CA TYR A 418 -18.93 8.68 16.01
C TYR A 418 -19.47 7.37 16.57
N LYS A 419 -19.98 6.55 15.67
CA LYS A 419 -20.37 5.17 15.95
C LYS A 419 -19.17 4.27 15.73
N PRO A 420 -18.93 3.29 16.61
CA PRO A 420 -17.89 2.29 16.38
C PRO A 420 -18.22 1.46 15.16
N ILE A 421 -17.18 0.91 14.52
CA ILE A 421 -17.36 -0.07 13.44
C ILE A 421 -18.06 -1.30 14.06
N PRO A 422 -19.18 -1.75 13.47
CA PRO A 422 -19.92 -2.89 13.99
C PRO A 422 -19.13 -4.19 13.91
N VAL A 423 -19.59 -5.24 14.56
CA VAL A 423 -19.16 -6.61 14.31
C VAL A 423 -19.53 -6.96 12.87
N LEU A 424 -18.57 -7.49 12.10
CA LEU A 424 -18.69 -7.77 10.66
C LEU A 424 -18.81 -9.27 10.36
N THR A 425 -18.92 -10.09 11.40
CA THR A 425 -19.08 -11.54 11.29
C THR A 425 -20.38 -11.99 11.95
N ASP A 426 -20.95 -13.10 11.46
CA ASP A 426 -22.11 -13.74 12.08
C ASP A 426 -21.76 -14.60 13.32
N ILE A 427 -20.46 -14.70 13.65
CA ILE A 427 -19.99 -15.43 14.83
C ILE A 427 -20.31 -14.62 16.08
N PRO A 428 -21.07 -15.16 17.06
CA PRO A 428 -21.70 -14.36 18.08
C PRO A 428 -20.76 -13.94 19.22
N THR A 429 -19.74 -14.74 19.52
CA THR A 429 -18.84 -14.49 20.67
C THR A 429 -17.36 -14.56 20.29
N LYS A 430 -16.51 -14.00 21.15
CA LYS A 430 -15.05 -14.04 20.96
C LYS A 430 -14.51 -15.48 21.05
N GLU A 431 -15.03 -16.25 21.97
CA GLU A 431 -14.66 -17.65 22.16
C GLU A 431 -15.00 -18.50 20.92
N ALA A 432 -16.19 -18.31 20.36
CA ALA A 432 -16.59 -18.96 19.11
C ALA A 432 -15.71 -18.50 17.93
N MET A 433 -15.29 -17.24 17.93
CA MET A 433 -14.38 -16.71 16.93
C MET A 433 -12.99 -17.33 17.03
N GLU A 434 -12.45 -17.50 18.24
CA GLU A 434 -11.14 -18.16 18.46
C GLU A 434 -11.18 -19.61 17.95
N VAL A 435 -12.25 -20.35 18.23
CA VAL A 435 -12.46 -21.72 17.70
C VAL A 435 -12.50 -21.70 16.17
N ALA A 436 -13.30 -20.84 15.57
CA ALA A 436 -13.41 -20.76 14.11
C ALA A 436 -12.09 -20.40 13.42
N ILE A 437 -11.29 -19.52 14.04
CA ILE A 437 -9.94 -19.15 13.56
C ILE A 437 -9.02 -20.38 13.62
N GLN A 438 -9.04 -21.13 14.74
CA GLN A 438 -8.21 -22.33 14.90
C GLN A 438 -8.64 -23.42 13.92
N ASP A 439 -9.93 -23.66 13.78
CA ASP A 439 -10.48 -24.65 12.84
C ASP A 439 -10.07 -24.32 11.38
N ASN A 440 -10.12 -23.03 11.01
CA ASN A 440 -9.67 -22.58 9.70
C ASN A 440 -8.15 -22.83 9.49
N TYR A 441 -7.35 -22.57 10.52
CA TYR A 441 -5.91 -22.81 10.48
C TYR A 441 -5.59 -24.29 10.27
N ASP A 442 -6.24 -25.17 11.02
CA ASP A 442 -6.06 -26.61 10.91
C ASP A 442 -6.61 -27.17 9.58
N ARG A 443 -7.71 -26.62 9.09
CA ARG A 443 -8.27 -26.94 7.77
C ARG A 443 -7.27 -26.65 6.65
N VAL A 444 -6.64 -25.48 6.62
CA VAL A 444 -5.65 -25.12 5.59
C VAL A 444 -4.51 -26.14 5.56
N LYS A 445 -4.03 -26.55 6.72
CA LYS A 445 -2.98 -27.60 6.83
C LYS A 445 -3.45 -28.94 6.32
N GLN A 446 -4.68 -29.30 6.64
CA GLN A 446 -5.27 -30.57 6.19
C GLN A 446 -5.51 -30.54 4.67
N ASP A 447 -6.01 -29.45 4.13
CA ASP A 447 -6.23 -29.27 2.68
C ASP A 447 -4.92 -29.51 1.92
N VAL A 448 -3.83 -28.91 2.36
CA VAL A 448 -2.50 -29.10 1.73
C VAL A 448 -2.01 -30.54 1.85
N ARG A 449 -2.24 -31.23 2.98
CA ARG A 449 -1.93 -32.66 3.10
C ARG A 449 -2.68 -33.48 2.08
N LEU A 450 -3.97 -33.21 1.92
CA LEU A 450 -4.84 -33.90 0.96
C LEU A 450 -4.43 -33.65 -0.49
N ILE A 451 -4.03 -32.40 -0.83
CA ILE A 451 -3.49 -32.05 -2.15
C ILE A 451 -2.28 -32.93 -2.46
N VAL A 452 -1.30 -32.95 -1.55
CA VAL A 452 -0.06 -33.74 -1.75
C VAL A 452 -0.37 -35.22 -1.89
N LEU A 453 -1.25 -35.78 -1.07
CA LEU A 453 -1.62 -37.21 -1.14
C LEU A 453 -2.32 -37.55 -2.47
N LYS A 454 -3.28 -36.72 -2.92
CA LYS A 454 -3.99 -36.91 -4.20
C LYS A 454 -3.04 -36.83 -5.40
N GLU A 455 -2.17 -35.85 -5.42
CA GLU A 455 -1.21 -35.67 -6.52
C GLU A 455 -0.16 -36.77 -6.57
N LYS A 456 0.33 -37.23 -5.43
CA LYS A 456 1.23 -38.44 -5.38
C LYS A 456 0.52 -39.67 -5.89
N ALA A 457 -0.76 -39.88 -5.55
CA ALA A 457 -1.53 -41.01 -6.07
C ALA A 457 -1.73 -40.90 -7.59
N ARG A 458 -2.02 -39.67 -8.12
CA ARG A 458 -2.11 -39.44 -9.55
C ARG A 458 -0.82 -39.78 -10.29
N LEU A 459 0.32 -39.31 -9.79
CA LEU A 459 1.63 -39.59 -10.39
C LEU A 459 1.96 -41.06 -10.39
N ALA A 460 1.69 -41.78 -9.29
CA ALA A 460 1.89 -43.20 -9.22
C ALA A 460 1.04 -44.03 -10.21
N GLN A 461 -0.20 -43.56 -10.49
CA GLN A 461 -1.07 -44.15 -11.50
C GLN A 461 -0.54 -43.91 -12.92
N GLU A 462 -0.05 -42.71 -13.21
CA GLU A 462 0.55 -42.35 -14.51
C GLU A 462 1.82 -43.17 -14.79
N GLU A 463 2.67 -43.41 -13.76
CA GLU A 463 3.86 -44.26 -13.88
C GLU A 463 3.53 -45.73 -14.10
N THR A 464 2.43 -46.23 -13.56
CA THR A 464 1.98 -47.62 -13.72
C THR A 464 1.20 -47.86 -14.99
N GLY A 465 0.87 -46.80 -15.76
CA GLY A 465 0.16 -46.91 -17.03
C GLY A 465 -1.33 -47.30 -16.89
N GLN A 466 -1.92 -47.12 -15.73
CA GLN A 466 -3.33 -47.39 -15.44
C GLN A 466 -4.19 -46.13 -15.40
#